data_7b6f062647b2baf50e2fb5e6e39d06bf
#
_entry.id   7b6f062647b2baf50e2fb5e6e39d06bf
#
_cell.length_a   1.000
_cell.length_b   1.000
_cell.length_c   1.000
_cell.angle_alpha   90.00
_cell.angle_beta   90.00
_cell.angle_gamma   90.00
#
_symmetry.space_group_name_H-M   'P 1'
#
loop_
_entity.id
_entity.type
_entity.pdbx_description
1 polymer ?
#
loop_
_entity_poly.entity_id
_entity_poly.type
_entity_poly.pdbx_seq_one_letter_code
_entity_poly.pdbx_strand_id
1 'polypeptide(L)' 'DMADAEINDESKVKEELLRYQTIFELDQINEEEYKKREDELMERLNMIRERKKQRASEEA' A
#
# COMPACT_ATOMS: atom_id res chain seq x y z
N ASP A 1 -2.38 7.81 -18.56
CA ASP A 1 -3.78 7.46 -18.50
C ASP A 1 -4.26 7.40 -17.08
N MET A 2 -5.47 7.88 -16.88
CA MET A 2 -6.02 8.01 -15.54
C MET A 2 -6.30 6.69 -14.85
N ALA A 3 -6.75 5.73 -15.60
CA ALA A 3 -7.00 4.40 -15.06
C ALA A 3 -5.71 3.77 -14.55
N ASP A 4 -4.63 4.00 -15.27
CA ASP A 4 -3.34 3.48 -14.88
C ASP A 4 -2.83 4.13 -13.60
N ALA A 5 -3.15 5.40 -13.39
CA ALA A 5 -2.72 6.11 -12.20
C ALA A 5 -3.32 5.49 -10.94
N GLU A 6 -4.59 5.11 -10.99
CA GLU A 6 -5.24 4.50 -9.84
C GLU A 6 -4.67 3.12 -9.54
N ILE A 7 -4.43 2.34 -10.58
CA ILE A 7 -3.82 1.03 -10.42
C ILE A 7 -2.41 1.17 -9.90
N ASN A 8 -1.70 2.20 -10.35
CA ASN A 8 -0.33 2.44 -9.94
C ASN A 8 -0.23 2.76 -8.45
N ASP A 9 -1.22 3.47 -7.90
CA ASP A 9 -1.19 3.80 -6.48
C ASP A 9 -1.22 2.54 -5.62
N GLU A 10 -2.09 1.62 -5.94
CA GLU A 10 -2.17 0.36 -5.22
C GLU A 10 -0.91 -0.46 -5.42
N SER A 11 -0.44 -0.51 -6.65
CA SER A 11 0.77 -1.24 -6.98
C SER A 11 1.98 -0.67 -6.26
N LYS A 12 2.05 0.66 -6.15
CA LYS A 12 3.14 1.32 -5.46
C LYS A 12 3.20 0.92 -4.00
N VAL A 13 2.05 0.88 -3.36
CA VAL A 13 1.99 0.47 -1.94
C VAL A 13 2.48 -0.97 -1.80
N LYS A 14 2.01 -1.84 -2.67
CA LYS A 14 2.43 -3.23 -2.63
C LYS A 14 3.93 -3.38 -2.89
N GLU A 15 4.44 -2.60 -3.82
CA GLU A 15 5.87 -2.61 -4.11
C GLU A 15 6.69 -2.16 -2.91
N GLU A 16 6.23 -1.13 -2.23
CA GLU A 16 6.92 -0.65 -1.05
C GLU A 16 6.89 -1.67 0.08
N LEU A 17 5.76 -2.34 0.23
CA LEU A 17 5.67 -3.41 1.23
C LEU A 17 6.68 -4.51 0.98
N LEU A 18 6.80 -4.91 -0.28
CA LEU A 18 7.78 -5.92 -0.66
C LEU A 18 9.19 -5.45 -0.42
N ARG A 19 9.45 -4.19 -0.71
CA ARG A 19 10.77 -3.61 -0.51
C ARG A 19 11.15 -3.62 0.97
N TYR A 20 10.24 -3.18 1.82
CA TYR A 20 10.51 -3.19 3.26
C TYR A 20 10.65 -4.60 3.80
N GLN A 21 9.89 -5.52 3.26
CA GLN A 21 10.02 -6.93 3.62
C GLN A 21 11.43 -7.42 3.34
N THR A 22 11.94 -7.10 2.16
CA THR A 22 13.28 -7.50 1.77
C THR A 22 14.34 -6.84 2.65
N ILE A 23 14.17 -5.55 2.91
CA ILE A 23 15.09 -4.81 3.77
C ILE A 23 15.11 -5.38 5.17
N PHE A 24 13.94 -5.76 5.67
CA PHE A 24 13.82 -6.37 6.98
C PHE A 24 14.50 -7.73 7.03
N GLU A 25 14.33 -8.52 5.98
CA GLU A 25 14.97 -9.82 5.89
C GLU A 25 16.47 -9.72 5.86
N LEU A 26 16.98 -8.64 5.29
CA LEU A 26 18.41 -8.37 5.23
C LEU A 26 18.94 -7.71 6.51
N ASP A 27 18.09 -7.56 7.51
CA ASP A 27 18.47 -6.96 8.79
C ASP A 27 18.92 -5.51 8.67
N GLN A 28 18.41 -4.81 7.69
CA GLN A 28 18.77 -3.42 7.49
C GLN A 28 17.89 -2.47 8.31
N ILE A 29 16.72 -2.93 8.71
CA ILE A 29 15.86 -2.18 9.62
C ILE A 29 15.40 -3.14 10.72
N ASN A 30 15.04 -2.58 11.87
CA ASN A 30 14.58 -3.40 12.97
C ASN A 30 13.06 -3.64 12.86
N GLU A 31 12.58 -4.51 13.76
CA GLU A 31 11.17 -4.91 13.74
C GLU A 31 10.22 -3.74 13.97
N GLU A 32 10.61 -2.85 14.83
CA GLU A 32 9.79 -1.69 15.15
C GLU A 32 9.60 -0.79 13.93
N GLU A 33 10.68 -0.54 13.22
CA GLU A 33 10.63 0.27 12.03
C GLU A 33 9.82 -0.39 10.94
N TYR A 34 10.02 -1.68 10.77
CA TYR A 34 9.29 -2.45 9.78
C TYR A 34 7.79 -2.38 10.04
N LYS A 35 7.40 -2.61 11.27
CA LYS A 35 6.00 -2.57 11.66
C LYS A 35 5.38 -1.21 11.43
N LYS A 36 6.14 -0.18 11.75
CA LYS A 36 5.69 1.19 11.56
C LYS A 36 5.40 1.48 10.09
N ARG A 37 6.33 1.08 9.24
CA ARG A 37 6.16 1.29 7.80
C ARG A 37 5.02 0.46 7.24
N GLU A 38 4.93 -0.76 7.71
CA GLU A 38 3.86 -1.66 7.30
C GLU A 38 2.50 -1.06 7.65
N ASP A 39 2.37 -0.57 8.85
CA ASP A 39 1.12 0.05 9.29
C ASP A 39 0.73 1.23 8.42
N GLU A 40 1.69 2.09 8.13
CA GLU A 40 1.45 3.25 7.30
C GLU A 40 1.00 2.86 5.91
N LEU A 41 1.65 1.87 5.35
CA LEU A 41 1.33 1.41 4.01
C LEU A 41 -0.01 0.70 3.95
N MET A 42 -0.31 -0.07 4.97
CA MET A 42 -1.60 -0.76 5.06
C MET A 42 -2.74 0.24 5.19
N GLU A 43 -2.51 1.29 5.96
CA GLU A 43 -3.50 2.36 6.09
C GLU A 43 -3.76 3.02 4.75
N ARG A 44 -2.71 3.28 4.03
CA ARG A 44 -2.82 3.87 2.70
C ARG A 44 -3.59 2.96 1.76
N LEU A 45 -3.28 1.69 1.82
CA LEU A 45 -3.95 0.70 0.99
C LEU A 45 -5.44 0.64 1.31
N ASN A 46 -5.76 0.69 2.59
CA ASN A 46 -7.15 0.69 3.02
C ASN A 46 -7.91 1.91 2.48
N MET A 47 -7.26 3.04 2.50
CA MET A 47 -7.85 4.26 1.97
C MET A 47 -8.16 4.13 0.48
N ILE A 48 -7.22 3.56 -0.25
CA ILE A 48 -7.41 3.36 -1.68
C ILE A 48 -8.56 2.39 -1.94
N ARG A 49 -8.63 1.34 -1.17
CA ARG A 49 -9.70 0.35 -1.29
C ARG A 49 -11.06 0.92 -0.95
N GLU A 50 -11.11 1.74 0.07
CA GLU A 50 -12.35 2.39 0.47
C GLU A 50 -12.84 3.33 -0.61
N ARG A 51 -11.92 4.04 -1.23
CA ARG A 51 -12.26 4.92 -2.33
C ARG A 51 -12.88 4.16 -3.49
N LYS A 52 -12.28 3.04 -3.82
CA LYS A 52 -12.77 2.19 -4.89
C LYS A 52 -14.15 1.63 -4.56
N LYS A 53 -14.33 1.26 -3.32
CA LYS A 53 -15.61 0.71 -2.86
C LYS A 53 -16.72 1.75 -2.97
N GLN A 54 -16.42 2.96 -2.56
CA GLN A 54 -17.40 4.04 -2.63
C GLN A 54 -17.79 4.34 -4.06
N ARG A 55 -16.82 4.33 -4.95
CA ARG A 55 -17.08 4.55 -6.36
C ARG A 55 -17.98 3.47 -6.94
N ALA A 56 -17.68 2.24 -6.61
CA ALA A 56 -18.48 1.12 -7.09
C ALA A 56 -19.92 1.23 -6.59
N SER A 57 -20.09 1.65 -5.35
CA SER A 57 -21.41 1.81 -4.76
C SER A 57 -22.19 2.92 -5.47
N GLU A 58 -21.52 3.99 -5.79
CA GLU A 58 -22.14 5.12 -6.45
C GLU A 58 -22.58 4.77 -7.87
N GLU A 59 -21.79 3.99 -8.54
CA GLU A 59 -22.10 3.57 -9.90
C GLU A 59 -23.24 2.54 -9.95
N ALA A 60 -23.36 1.78 -8.92
CA ALA A 60 -24.42 0.79 -8.85
C ALA A 60 -25.76 1.44 -8.56
#